data_5a686cbfedddc5bd03805253fc071f65
#
_entry.id   5a686cbfedddc5bd03805253fc071f65
#
_cell.length_a   1.000
_cell.length_b   1.000
_cell.length_c   1.000
_cell.angle_alpha   90.00
_cell.angle_beta   90.00
_cell.angle_gamma   90.00
#
_symmetry.space_group_name_H-M   'P 1'
#
loop_
_entity.id
_entity.type
_entity.pdbx_description
1 polymer ?
#
loop_
_entity_poly.entity_id
_entity_poly.type
_entity_poly.pdbx_seq_one_letter_code
_entity_poly.pdbx_strand_id
1 'polypeptide(L)'
;NVSNASQSLHTNFKLSDNETVRLVRPNGTVADLRNTAIIHHDNSVGQIGDGTNTWCLIQHPTPNNSNNNSTCFSGYAPAVSFNNPTVFATTSATCSLNVPTGMTVRYTTDGSEPTSTSLLYSQPIVLNSSTVIRAKAFGSNNTLPSHTTTQHFFIGENTSLPVVAITATPWEIAPMLNEQNNDNSPIAAHIAYYTADKNLAFAQNIGVEQHGNGSTACPQRSLKLKTLEQFDSDNITYPIFETAPYININEIVLRNAGNDCLLAHLRDNINQQLADNTFCDHQQTQAVIVYVNGSYKGVYHLHEALDEYFPENHHNIAHDNLNLLRNNWTVTDGQLDAQAGDLVNFEMMHNFFTNNNMATTTNYTLAKSMIDIKNWVDYLCLEVYCGNQDWLTNNMKLWQRKSPPSPWHYMLMDTDWSYGLNSDANS
;
A
#
# COMPACT_ATOMS: atom_id res chain seq x y z
N ASN A 1 -7.34 -20.07 15.98
CA ASN A 1 -8.12 -21.23 16.44
C ASN A 1 -8.89 -21.83 15.27
N VAL A 2 -8.33 -22.87 14.65
CA VAL A 2 -9.00 -23.62 13.58
C VAL A 2 -10.06 -24.51 14.22
N SER A 3 -11.31 -24.08 14.13
CA SER A 3 -12.44 -24.84 14.70
C SER A 3 -13.11 -25.79 13.70
N ASN A 4 -12.71 -25.77 12.41
CA ASN A 4 -13.30 -26.60 11.36
C ASN A 4 -12.23 -27.43 10.64
N ALA A 5 -12.44 -28.74 10.57
CA ALA A 5 -11.56 -29.70 9.89
C ALA A 5 -11.46 -29.50 8.35
N SER A 6 -12.24 -28.58 7.78
CA SER A 6 -12.20 -28.21 6.35
C SER A 6 -11.36 -26.99 6.04
N GLN A 7 -10.83 -26.28 7.06
CA GLN A 7 -9.95 -25.13 6.87
C GLN A 7 -8.49 -25.59 6.92
N SER A 8 -7.63 -24.93 6.11
CA SER A 8 -6.20 -25.12 6.18
C SER A 8 -5.70 -24.89 7.61
N LEU A 9 -4.77 -25.72 8.08
CA LEU A 9 -4.13 -25.54 9.36
C LEU A 9 -3.26 -24.28 9.34
N HIS A 10 -3.63 -23.29 10.11
CA HIS A 10 -2.85 -22.07 10.30
C HIS A 10 -2.38 -21.96 11.73
N THR A 11 -1.18 -21.45 11.93
CA THR A 11 -0.74 -20.99 13.23
C THR A 11 -1.42 -19.64 13.55
N ASN A 12 -1.55 -19.33 14.84
CA ASN A 12 -2.02 -18.02 15.30
C ASN A 12 -0.88 -17.03 15.54
N PHE A 13 0.27 -17.29 14.99
CA PHE A 13 1.47 -16.46 15.06
C PHE A 13 2.13 -16.39 13.70
N LYS A 14 2.81 -15.29 13.45
CA LYS A 14 3.65 -15.05 12.28
C LYS A 14 5.05 -15.59 12.54
N LEU A 15 5.71 -16.05 11.50
CA LEU A 15 7.14 -16.36 11.49
C LEU A 15 7.85 -15.29 10.69
N SER A 16 8.79 -14.62 11.33
CA SER A 16 9.70 -13.68 10.69
C SER A 16 11.02 -14.36 10.30
N ASP A 17 11.86 -13.68 9.56
CA ASP A 17 13.19 -14.17 9.22
C ASP A 17 14.07 -14.31 10.47
N ASN A 18 14.91 -15.34 10.49
CA ASN A 18 15.87 -15.61 11.58
C ASN A 18 15.25 -15.85 12.97
N GLU A 19 14.01 -16.29 13.02
CA GLU A 19 13.36 -16.72 14.26
C GLU A 19 13.61 -18.20 14.55
N THR A 20 13.31 -18.61 15.79
CA THR A 20 13.43 -20.02 16.21
C THR A 20 12.06 -20.61 16.48
N VAL A 21 11.67 -21.59 15.68
CA VAL A 21 10.46 -22.41 15.89
C VAL A 21 10.81 -23.59 16.78
N ARG A 22 10.05 -23.80 17.86
CA ARG A 22 10.23 -24.90 18.80
C ARG A 22 8.97 -25.75 18.89
N LEU A 23 9.14 -27.05 18.71
CA LEU A 23 8.13 -28.03 19.06
C LEU A 23 8.38 -28.53 20.47
N VAL A 24 7.47 -28.27 21.39
CA VAL A 24 7.65 -28.62 22.82
C VAL A 24 6.65 -29.72 23.20
N ARG A 25 7.13 -30.77 23.87
CA ARG A 25 6.29 -31.84 24.41
C ARG A 25 5.48 -31.34 25.61
N PRO A 26 4.38 -32.02 25.98
CA PRO A 26 3.56 -31.63 27.14
C PRO A 26 4.34 -31.57 28.47
N ASN A 27 5.46 -32.29 28.56
CA ASN A 27 6.33 -32.27 29.75
C ASN A 27 7.38 -31.13 29.77
N GLY A 28 7.27 -30.17 28.81
CA GLY A 28 8.16 -29.02 28.68
C GLY A 28 9.48 -29.27 27.95
N THR A 29 9.79 -30.52 27.55
CA THR A 29 11.01 -30.80 26.78
C THR A 29 10.86 -30.44 25.30
N VAL A 30 11.92 -29.86 24.70
CA VAL A 30 11.94 -29.55 23.27
C VAL A 30 12.03 -30.87 22.48
N ALA A 31 11.05 -31.08 21.59
CA ALA A 31 11.02 -32.23 20.69
C ALA A 31 11.80 -31.95 19.41
N ASP A 32 11.69 -30.73 18.90
CA ASP A 32 12.40 -30.25 17.70
C ASP A 32 12.60 -28.73 17.79
N LEU A 33 13.63 -28.23 17.13
CA LEU A 33 14.00 -26.83 17.11
C LEU A 33 14.53 -26.48 15.73
N ARG A 34 14.00 -25.39 15.14
CA ARG A 34 14.42 -24.92 13.82
C ARG A 34 14.55 -23.40 13.82
N ASN A 35 15.57 -22.91 13.14
CA ASN A 35 15.67 -21.50 12.81
C ASN A 35 14.99 -21.29 11.44
N THR A 36 14.20 -20.24 11.35
CA THR A 36 13.67 -19.79 10.06
C THR A 36 14.82 -19.21 9.23
N ALA A 37 14.74 -19.38 7.93
CA ALA A 37 15.64 -18.76 6.96
C ALA A 37 14.84 -17.77 6.13
N ILE A 38 15.51 -16.85 5.44
CA ILE A 38 14.89 -16.01 4.42
C ILE A 38 14.39 -16.93 3.32
N ILE A 39 13.07 -16.98 3.14
CA ILE A 39 12.41 -17.85 2.17
C ILE A 39 11.58 -16.94 1.25
N HIS A 40 11.73 -17.09 -0.06
CA HIS A 40 10.85 -16.41 -1.01
C HIS A 40 9.40 -16.85 -0.81
N HIS A 41 8.48 -15.95 -1.06
CA HIS A 41 7.07 -16.29 -1.21
C HIS A 41 6.90 -17.51 -2.12
N ASP A 42 6.00 -18.41 -1.80
CA ASP A 42 5.77 -19.69 -2.50
C ASP A 42 6.91 -20.75 -2.43
N ASN A 43 7.93 -20.52 -1.61
CA ASN A 43 8.90 -21.58 -1.29
C ASN A 43 8.68 -22.10 0.13
N SER A 44 9.33 -23.19 0.47
CA SER A 44 9.31 -23.75 1.83
C SER A 44 10.63 -24.41 2.20
N VAL A 45 10.87 -24.56 3.47
CA VAL A 45 11.94 -25.41 4.00
C VAL A 45 11.31 -26.64 4.65
N GLY A 46 11.68 -27.80 4.18
CA GLY A 46 11.12 -29.06 4.64
C GLY A 46 12.13 -30.22 4.64
N GLN A 47 11.74 -31.31 5.28
CA GLN A 47 12.52 -32.55 5.21
C GLN A 47 12.25 -33.29 3.88
N ILE A 48 13.31 -33.69 3.18
CA ILE A 48 13.21 -34.58 2.05
C ILE A 48 13.37 -35.99 2.55
N GLY A 49 12.36 -36.84 2.30
CA GLY A 49 12.16 -38.10 3.02
C GLY A 49 11.52 -37.83 4.38
N ASP A 50 10.19 -38.00 4.47
CA ASP A 50 9.42 -37.74 5.67
C ASP A 50 10.04 -38.46 6.88
N GLY A 51 10.25 -37.70 7.97
CA GLY A 51 10.90 -38.23 9.18
C GLY A 51 12.42 -38.40 9.09
N THR A 52 13.06 -38.01 8.02
CA THR A 52 14.53 -37.91 7.93
C THR A 52 15.03 -36.62 8.51
N ASN A 53 16.32 -36.48 8.72
CA ASN A 53 16.91 -35.23 9.22
C ASN A 53 17.52 -34.37 8.09
N THR A 54 17.15 -34.64 6.85
CA THR A 54 17.65 -33.93 5.66
C THR A 54 16.71 -32.74 5.34
N TRP A 55 17.13 -31.58 5.74
CA TRP A 55 16.38 -30.33 5.51
C TRP A 55 16.85 -29.62 4.25
N CYS A 56 15.88 -29.16 3.45
CA CYS A 56 16.13 -28.54 2.15
C CYS A 56 15.21 -27.38 1.93
N LEU A 57 15.66 -26.44 1.09
CA LEU A 57 14.78 -25.48 0.45
C LEU A 57 14.02 -26.20 -0.68
N ILE A 58 12.70 -26.01 -0.70
CA ILE A 58 11.77 -26.64 -1.65
C ILE A 58 11.10 -25.54 -2.45
N GLN A 59 11.19 -25.62 -3.78
CA GLN A 59 10.64 -24.60 -4.68
C GLN A 59 9.10 -24.54 -4.65
N HIS A 60 8.47 -25.71 -4.57
CA HIS A 60 7.01 -25.82 -4.56
C HIS A 60 6.58 -26.50 -3.26
N PRO A 61 5.97 -25.75 -2.32
CA PRO A 61 5.45 -26.30 -1.08
C PRO A 61 4.46 -27.45 -1.32
N THR A 62 4.46 -28.43 -0.45
CA THR A 62 3.60 -29.62 -0.54
C THR A 62 2.64 -29.71 0.65
N PRO A 63 1.72 -28.75 0.87
CA PRO A 63 0.83 -28.76 2.01
C PRO A 63 -0.03 -30.03 2.02
N ASN A 64 -0.08 -30.73 3.17
CA ASN A 64 -0.79 -32.00 3.37
C ASN A 64 -0.31 -33.18 2.51
N ASN A 65 0.85 -33.07 1.87
CA ASN A 65 1.46 -34.13 1.08
C ASN A 65 2.90 -34.38 1.52
N SER A 66 3.45 -35.54 1.11
CA SER A 66 4.83 -35.89 1.37
C SER A 66 5.82 -35.09 0.52
N ASN A 67 6.96 -34.72 1.12
CA ASN A 67 8.08 -34.09 0.42
C ASN A 67 8.98 -35.09 -0.32
N ASN A 68 8.69 -36.38 -0.29
CA ASN A 68 9.60 -37.43 -0.81
C ASN A 68 10.01 -37.24 -2.27
N ASN A 69 9.16 -36.62 -3.08
CA ASN A 69 9.41 -36.36 -4.50
C ASN A 69 9.85 -34.92 -4.79
N SER A 70 10.06 -34.09 -3.77
CA SER A 70 10.49 -32.71 -3.97
C SER A 70 11.98 -32.64 -4.26
N THR A 71 12.39 -31.66 -5.06
CA THR A 71 13.82 -31.39 -5.32
C THR A 71 14.39 -30.58 -4.14
N CYS A 72 15.56 -31.06 -3.67
CA CYS A 72 16.30 -30.42 -2.58
C CYS A 72 17.25 -29.35 -3.11
N PHE A 73 17.10 -28.12 -2.67
CA PHE A 73 18.01 -27.03 -2.98
C PHE A 73 18.77 -26.60 -1.73
N SER A 74 20.03 -26.20 -1.89
CA SER A 74 20.91 -25.79 -0.80
C SER A 74 20.69 -24.32 -0.38
N GLY A 75 19.99 -23.55 -1.18
CA GLY A 75 19.72 -22.12 -0.97
C GLY A 75 19.40 -21.42 -2.29
N TYR A 76 19.48 -20.09 -2.27
CA TYR A 76 19.33 -19.24 -3.45
C TYR A 76 20.68 -18.87 -4.06
N ALA A 77 20.71 -18.64 -5.37
CA ALA A 77 21.83 -17.97 -6.00
C ALA A 77 22.04 -16.57 -5.40
N PRO A 78 23.28 -16.07 -5.34
CA PRO A 78 23.52 -14.69 -4.89
C PRO A 78 22.79 -13.67 -5.76
N ALA A 79 22.26 -12.61 -5.14
CA ALA A 79 21.54 -11.56 -5.85
C ALA A 79 22.46 -10.81 -6.83
N VAL A 80 21.88 -10.37 -7.94
CA VAL A 80 22.51 -9.44 -8.88
C VAL A 80 22.54 -8.05 -8.25
N SER A 81 23.61 -7.29 -8.50
CA SER A 81 23.65 -5.88 -8.13
C SER A 81 23.94 -4.99 -9.34
N PHE A 82 23.43 -3.76 -9.30
CA PHE A 82 23.73 -2.75 -10.31
C PHE A 82 25.03 -2.04 -9.96
N ASN A 83 25.86 -1.81 -10.97
CA ASN A 83 27.14 -1.13 -10.78
C ASN A 83 26.98 0.38 -11.00
N ASN A 84 26.79 1.13 -9.91
CA ASN A 84 26.68 2.60 -9.89
C ASN A 84 25.83 3.18 -11.02
N PRO A 85 24.55 2.87 -11.12
CA PRO A 85 23.73 3.29 -12.24
C PRO A 85 23.47 4.81 -12.21
N THR A 86 23.57 5.46 -13.37
CA THR A 86 23.01 6.80 -13.57
C THR A 86 21.50 6.66 -13.76
N VAL A 87 20.73 6.88 -12.68
CA VAL A 87 19.28 6.66 -12.65
C VAL A 87 18.53 7.72 -13.46
N PHE A 88 18.94 8.99 -13.33
CA PHE A 88 18.38 10.10 -14.09
C PHE A 88 19.43 10.58 -15.09
N ALA A 89 19.15 10.46 -16.37
CA ALA A 89 20.02 10.87 -17.45
C ALA A 89 19.29 11.76 -18.46
N THR A 90 20.03 12.66 -19.10
CA THR A 90 19.43 13.60 -20.06
C THR A 90 19.11 12.95 -21.41
N THR A 91 19.95 12.06 -21.90
CA THR A 91 19.82 11.48 -23.26
C THR A 91 19.92 9.96 -23.29
N SER A 92 20.80 9.38 -22.49
CA SER A 92 21.00 7.94 -22.42
C SER A 92 21.66 7.53 -21.11
N ALA A 93 21.45 6.30 -20.69
CA ALA A 93 22.13 5.68 -19.56
C ALA A 93 22.73 4.32 -19.97
N THR A 94 23.77 3.90 -19.28
CA THR A 94 24.31 2.55 -19.42
C THR A 94 24.06 1.77 -18.14
N CYS A 95 23.35 0.66 -18.26
CA CYS A 95 23.11 -0.27 -17.16
C CYS A 95 24.17 -1.38 -17.16
N SER A 96 24.96 -1.42 -16.09
CA SER A 96 25.94 -2.48 -15.85
C SER A 96 25.57 -3.30 -14.64
N LEU A 97 25.64 -4.63 -14.77
CA LEU A 97 25.31 -5.57 -13.71
C LEU A 97 26.57 -6.29 -13.21
N ASN A 98 26.68 -6.44 -11.91
CA ASN A 98 27.67 -7.33 -11.30
C ASN A 98 27.15 -8.76 -11.34
N VAL A 99 27.78 -9.60 -12.18
CA VAL A 99 27.42 -11.00 -12.32
C VAL A 99 28.10 -11.81 -11.22
N PRO A 100 27.35 -12.50 -10.34
CA PRO A 100 27.98 -13.37 -9.34
C PRO A 100 28.76 -14.51 -10.01
N THR A 101 29.90 -14.87 -9.42
CA THR A 101 30.80 -15.90 -9.99
C THR A 101 30.08 -17.21 -10.21
N GLY A 102 30.21 -17.78 -11.41
CA GLY A 102 29.59 -19.05 -11.78
C GLY A 102 28.10 -18.98 -12.07
N MET A 103 27.50 -17.79 -12.09
CA MET A 103 26.07 -17.58 -12.34
C MET A 103 25.81 -17.08 -13.76
N THR A 104 24.63 -17.36 -14.26
CA THR A 104 24.08 -16.75 -15.47
C THR A 104 23.07 -15.71 -15.06
N VAL A 105 23.22 -14.48 -15.54
CA VAL A 105 22.25 -13.40 -15.25
C VAL A 105 21.30 -13.24 -16.44
N ARG A 106 20.00 -13.26 -16.13
CA ARG A 106 18.93 -12.96 -17.08
C ARG A 106 18.23 -11.68 -16.66
N TYR A 107 17.68 -10.94 -17.62
CA TYR A 107 16.99 -9.69 -17.34
C TYR A 107 15.78 -9.47 -18.24
N THR A 108 14.90 -8.58 -17.81
CA THR A 108 13.75 -8.06 -18.55
C THR A 108 13.74 -6.53 -18.52
N THR A 109 13.01 -5.92 -19.46
CA THR A 109 12.93 -4.45 -19.59
C THR A 109 11.48 -3.94 -19.58
N ASP A 110 10.52 -4.84 -19.41
CA ASP A 110 9.08 -4.59 -19.50
C ASP A 110 8.35 -4.72 -18.16
N GLY A 111 9.09 -4.99 -17.06
CA GLY A 111 8.54 -5.24 -15.73
C GLY A 111 8.20 -6.69 -15.43
N SER A 112 8.28 -7.60 -16.41
CA SER A 112 8.07 -9.02 -16.15
C SER A 112 9.18 -9.62 -15.28
N GLU A 113 8.86 -10.69 -14.56
CA GLU A 113 9.83 -11.45 -13.75
C GLU A 113 10.83 -12.16 -14.66
N PRO A 114 12.16 -12.01 -14.46
CA PRO A 114 13.16 -12.72 -15.26
C PRO A 114 13.09 -14.23 -15.05
N THR A 115 13.05 -14.97 -16.15
CA THR A 115 13.07 -16.45 -16.21
C THR A 115 14.36 -16.98 -16.81
N SER A 116 14.57 -18.28 -16.79
CA SER A 116 15.71 -18.93 -17.45
C SER A 116 15.77 -18.71 -18.98
N THR A 117 14.68 -18.25 -19.58
CA THR A 117 14.56 -17.99 -21.03
C THR A 117 14.58 -16.48 -21.36
N SER A 118 14.59 -15.59 -20.35
CA SER A 118 14.70 -14.14 -20.55
C SER A 118 16.04 -13.74 -21.17
N LEU A 119 16.21 -12.47 -21.55
CA LEU A 119 17.44 -11.97 -22.18
C LEU A 119 18.67 -12.27 -21.33
N LEU A 120 19.72 -12.76 -21.99
CA LEU A 120 21.00 -13.05 -21.33
C LEU A 120 21.80 -11.75 -21.18
N TYR A 121 22.25 -11.45 -19.96
CA TYR A 121 23.20 -10.37 -19.74
C TYR A 121 24.62 -10.83 -20.09
N SER A 122 25.23 -10.23 -21.10
CA SER A 122 26.60 -10.51 -21.55
C SER A 122 27.48 -9.26 -21.66
N GLN A 123 26.87 -8.07 -21.72
CA GLN A 123 27.54 -6.77 -21.81
C GLN A 123 26.64 -5.65 -21.26
N PRO A 124 27.18 -4.48 -20.95
CA PRO A 124 26.40 -3.33 -20.51
C PRO A 124 25.27 -2.98 -21.49
N ILE A 125 24.09 -2.65 -20.94
CA ILE A 125 22.87 -2.34 -21.67
C ILE A 125 22.79 -0.83 -21.86
N VAL A 126 22.71 -0.36 -23.10
CA VAL A 126 22.51 1.07 -23.40
C VAL A 126 21.00 1.34 -23.45
N LEU A 127 20.55 2.34 -22.69
CA LEU A 127 19.16 2.76 -22.55
C LEU A 127 18.99 4.17 -23.12
N ASN A 128 18.14 4.33 -24.12
CA ASN A 128 17.84 5.61 -24.79
C ASN A 128 16.45 6.15 -24.45
N SER A 129 15.70 5.45 -23.62
CA SER A 129 14.39 5.84 -23.12
C SER A 129 14.24 5.35 -21.67
N SER A 130 13.34 5.98 -20.92
CA SER A 130 13.02 5.56 -19.56
C SER A 130 12.59 4.09 -19.56
N THR A 131 13.19 3.30 -18.66
CA THR A 131 13.10 1.84 -18.68
C THR A 131 13.25 1.30 -17.26
N VAL A 132 12.65 0.15 -16.97
CA VAL A 132 12.95 -0.64 -15.79
C VAL A 132 13.78 -1.85 -16.20
N ILE A 133 14.81 -2.16 -15.44
CA ILE A 133 15.59 -3.39 -15.57
C ILE A 133 15.31 -4.25 -14.35
N ARG A 134 14.81 -5.45 -14.58
CA ARG A 134 14.75 -6.52 -13.58
C ARG A 134 15.77 -7.56 -13.92
N ALA A 135 16.58 -7.97 -12.95
CA ALA A 135 17.66 -8.93 -13.16
C ALA A 135 17.65 -10.02 -12.11
N LYS A 136 17.98 -11.24 -12.53
CA LYS A 136 17.97 -12.45 -11.70
C LYS A 136 19.14 -13.36 -12.06
N ALA A 137 19.83 -13.90 -11.06
CA ALA A 137 20.90 -14.85 -11.24
C ALA A 137 20.36 -16.28 -11.19
N PHE A 138 20.84 -17.09 -12.11
CA PHE A 138 20.54 -18.53 -12.20
C PHE A 138 21.84 -19.31 -11.99
N GLY A 139 21.87 -20.12 -10.95
CA GLY A 139 23.00 -20.98 -10.62
C GLY A 139 22.95 -22.33 -11.30
N SER A 140 24.01 -23.13 -11.07
CA SER A 140 24.04 -24.54 -11.44
C SER A 140 23.36 -25.41 -10.38
N ASN A 141 22.63 -26.36 -10.81
CA ASN A 141 22.05 -27.60 -10.26
C ASN A 141 21.63 -27.73 -8.79
N ASN A 142 22.02 -26.88 -7.84
CA ASN A 142 21.66 -27.08 -6.43
C ASN A 142 21.21 -25.79 -5.72
N THR A 143 21.03 -24.71 -6.45
CA THR A 143 20.45 -23.47 -5.90
C THR A 143 19.22 -23.06 -6.68
N LEU A 144 18.22 -22.50 -6.00
CA LEU A 144 17.15 -21.76 -6.64
C LEU A 144 17.69 -20.45 -7.24
N PRO A 145 17.00 -19.85 -8.23
CA PRO A 145 17.36 -18.53 -8.72
C PRO A 145 17.42 -17.50 -7.59
N SER A 146 18.21 -16.44 -7.77
CA SER A 146 18.29 -15.35 -6.79
C SER A 146 16.96 -14.60 -6.62
N HIS A 147 16.88 -13.75 -5.60
CA HIS A 147 15.89 -12.68 -5.60
C HIS A 147 16.07 -11.82 -6.85
N THR A 148 14.98 -11.25 -7.34
CA THR A 148 15.01 -10.29 -8.43
C THR A 148 15.43 -8.95 -7.91
N THR A 149 16.39 -8.33 -8.58
CA THR A 149 16.79 -6.96 -8.32
C THR A 149 16.22 -6.04 -9.39
N THR A 150 15.57 -4.96 -8.96
CA THR A 150 14.89 -4.02 -9.85
C THR A 150 15.58 -2.66 -9.80
N GLN A 151 15.80 -2.04 -10.96
CA GLN A 151 16.33 -0.69 -11.10
C GLN A 151 15.60 0.07 -12.20
N HIS A 152 15.15 1.27 -11.87
CA HIS A 152 14.54 2.18 -12.83
C HIS A 152 15.60 3.12 -13.41
N PHE A 153 15.38 3.54 -14.66
CA PHE A 153 16.18 4.52 -15.37
C PHE A 153 15.21 5.53 -16.00
N PHE A 154 15.46 6.81 -15.75
CA PHE A 154 14.64 7.92 -16.27
C PHE A 154 15.49 8.72 -17.24
N ILE A 155 15.10 8.73 -18.52
CA ILE A 155 15.83 9.40 -19.58
C ILE A 155 15.03 10.62 -20.05
N GLY A 156 15.67 11.80 -19.98
CA GLY A 156 15.01 13.06 -20.32
C GLY A 156 14.04 13.58 -19.28
N GLU A 157 13.95 12.92 -18.12
CA GLU A 157 13.09 13.38 -17.01
C GLU A 157 13.73 14.58 -16.30
N ASN A 158 13.05 15.71 -16.33
CA ASN A 158 13.53 16.98 -15.75
C ASN A 158 12.50 17.59 -14.78
N THR A 159 11.83 16.73 -14.01
CA THR A 159 10.87 17.16 -12.99
C THR A 159 11.56 17.70 -11.74
N SER A 160 10.89 18.66 -11.07
CA SER A 160 11.19 19.06 -9.69
C SER A 160 10.28 18.34 -8.68
N LEU A 161 9.37 17.45 -9.13
CA LEU A 161 8.54 16.64 -8.29
C LEU A 161 9.23 15.32 -7.92
N PRO A 162 8.91 14.71 -6.81
CA PRO A 162 9.29 13.33 -6.51
C PRO A 162 8.76 12.36 -7.57
N VAL A 163 9.41 11.22 -7.70
CA VAL A 163 9.04 10.19 -8.67
C VAL A 163 8.68 8.89 -7.95
N VAL A 164 7.50 8.37 -8.23
CA VAL A 164 7.05 7.04 -7.83
C VAL A 164 7.17 6.12 -9.04
N ALA A 165 8.00 5.10 -8.93
CA ALA A 165 8.16 4.10 -9.97
C ALA A 165 7.60 2.75 -9.50
N ILE A 166 6.64 2.22 -10.24
CA ILE A 166 5.98 0.94 -9.97
C ILE A 166 6.43 -0.06 -11.02
N THR A 167 6.79 -1.25 -10.58
CA THR A 167 7.10 -2.37 -11.47
C THR A 167 6.24 -3.56 -11.10
N ALA A 168 5.47 -4.06 -12.05
CA ALA A 168 4.62 -5.22 -11.88
C ALA A 168 4.57 -6.03 -13.19
N THR A 169 4.08 -7.25 -13.09
CA THR A 169 3.88 -8.12 -14.25
C THR A 169 2.95 -7.44 -15.27
N PRO A 170 3.36 -7.27 -16.55
CA PRO A 170 2.62 -6.45 -17.51
C PRO A 170 1.16 -6.85 -17.72
N TRP A 171 0.85 -8.15 -17.77
CA TRP A 171 -0.53 -8.62 -17.98
C TRP A 171 -1.41 -8.53 -16.71
N GLU A 172 -0.83 -8.36 -15.52
CA GLU A 172 -1.58 -8.14 -14.28
C GLU A 172 -1.89 -6.65 -14.06
N ILE A 173 -0.91 -5.76 -14.33
CA ILE A 173 -1.11 -4.33 -14.12
C ILE A 173 -1.86 -3.64 -15.27
N ALA A 174 -1.80 -4.17 -16.49
CA ALA A 174 -2.43 -3.53 -17.66
C ALA A 174 -3.96 -3.36 -17.52
N PRO A 175 -4.73 -4.33 -17.01
CA PRO A 175 -6.15 -4.14 -16.75
C PRO A 175 -6.43 -2.99 -15.78
N MET A 176 -5.64 -2.86 -14.71
CA MET A 176 -5.80 -1.80 -13.71
C MET A 176 -5.57 -0.39 -14.29
N LEU A 177 -4.73 -0.27 -15.32
CA LEU A 177 -4.39 1.01 -15.94
C LEU A 177 -5.32 1.38 -17.10
N ASN A 178 -5.90 0.41 -17.79
CA ASN A 178 -6.61 0.62 -19.05
C ASN A 178 -8.10 0.32 -18.97
N GLU A 179 -8.54 -0.45 -18.00
CA GLU A 179 -9.92 -0.89 -17.88
C GLU A 179 -10.54 -0.39 -16.58
N GLN A 180 -11.87 -0.28 -16.55
CA GLN A 180 -12.60 -0.11 -15.31
C GLN A 180 -12.69 -1.49 -14.64
N ASN A 181 -11.83 -1.72 -13.69
CA ASN A 181 -11.78 -2.99 -12.97
C ASN A 181 -12.44 -2.86 -11.60
N ASN A 182 -13.40 -3.70 -11.32
CA ASN A 182 -14.06 -3.80 -10.00
C ASN A 182 -13.43 -4.87 -9.11
N ASP A 183 -12.37 -5.54 -9.59
CA ASP A 183 -11.61 -6.48 -8.79
C ASP A 183 -10.54 -5.71 -7.99
N ASN A 184 -10.77 -5.57 -6.70
CA ASN A 184 -9.86 -4.91 -5.76
C ASN A 184 -8.81 -5.88 -5.19
N SER A 185 -8.57 -7.01 -5.85
CA SER A 185 -7.50 -7.93 -5.44
C SER A 185 -6.14 -7.31 -5.76
N PRO A 186 -5.26 -7.14 -4.76
CA PRO A 186 -3.94 -6.57 -5.00
C PRO A 186 -3.05 -7.55 -5.77
N ILE A 187 -2.28 -7.03 -6.71
CA ILE A 187 -1.21 -7.75 -7.41
C ILE A 187 0.16 -7.44 -6.81
N ALA A 188 1.10 -8.37 -6.95
CA ALA A 188 2.48 -8.16 -6.54
C ALA A 188 3.17 -7.11 -7.43
N ALA A 189 3.83 -6.14 -6.80
CA ALA A 189 4.60 -5.11 -7.47
C ALA A 189 5.84 -4.74 -6.65
N HIS A 190 6.71 -3.96 -7.24
CA HIS A 190 7.84 -3.31 -6.60
C HIS A 190 7.68 -1.80 -6.74
N ILE A 191 7.82 -1.06 -5.65
CA ILE A 191 7.84 0.40 -5.65
C ILE A 191 9.26 0.92 -5.41
N ALA A 192 9.61 2.01 -6.09
CA ALA A 192 10.75 2.85 -5.75
C ALA A 192 10.31 4.32 -5.70
N TYR A 193 10.63 4.99 -4.62
CA TYR A 193 10.34 6.41 -4.42
C TYR A 193 11.63 7.22 -4.49
N TYR A 194 11.66 8.18 -5.39
CA TYR A 194 12.77 9.12 -5.56
C TYR A 194 12.31 10.50 -5.13
N THR A 195 13.11 11.15 -4.29
CA THR A 195 12.86 12.53 -3.84
C THR A 195 12.94 13.54 -5.00
N ALA A 196 12.47 14.76 -4.77
CA ALA A 196 12.62 15.86 -5.74
C ALA A 196 14.08 16.08 -6.18
N ASP A 197 15.03 15.84 -5.28
CA ASP A 197 16.47 15.88 -5.56
C ASP A 197 17.00 14.63 -6.31
N LYS A 198 16.09 13.76 -6.76
CA LYS A 198 16.41 12.56 -7.55
C LYS A 198 17.20 11.48 -6.80
N ASN A 199 17.18 11.49 -5.47
CA ASN A 199 17.75 10.45 -4.64
C ASN A 199 16.72 9.35 -4.37
N LEU A 200 17.16 8.10 -4.43
CA LEU A 200 16.31 6.98 -4.00
C LEU A 200 16.12 7.06 -2.48
N ALA A 201 14.88 7.23 -2.05
CA ALA A 201 14.52 7.29 -0.64
C ALA A 201 14.22 5.88 -0.09
N PHE A 202 13.43 5.10 -0.80
CA PHE A 202 13.19 3.70 -0.49
C PHE A 202 12.78 2.92 -1.74
N ALA A 203 12.95 1.60 -1.67
CA ALA A 203 12.44 0.66 -2.66
C ALA A 203 12.11 -0.66 -1.96
N GLN A 204 10.92 -1.20 -2.24
CA GLN A 204 10.45 -2.45 -1.64
C GLN A 204 9.36 -3.11 -2.48
N ASN A 205 9.02 -4.35 -2.16
CA ASN A 205 7.83 -4.99 -2.70
C ASN A 205 6.58 -4.33 -2.12
N ILE A 206 5.46 -4.40 -2.86
CA ILE A 206 4.18 -3.82 -2.47
C ILE A 206 3.03 -4.51 -3.19
N GLY A 207 1.84 -4.47 -2.61
CA GLY A 207 0.61 -4.81 -3.31
C GLY A 207 0.06 -3.58 -4.03
N VAL A 208 -0.41 -3.74 -5.26
CA VAL A 208 -1.07 -2.68 -6.04
C VAL A 208 -2.47 -3.11 -6.41
N GLU A 209 -3.44 -2.25 -6.17
CA GLU A 209 -4.83 -2.42 -6.62
C GLU A 209 -5.35 -1.15 -7.30
N GLN A 210 -6.36 -1.26 -8.14
CA GLN A 210 -7.05 -0.09 -8.68
C GLN A 210 -7.85 0.59 -7.57
N HIS A 211 -7.84 1.92 -7.54
CA HIS A 211 -8.56 2.71 -6.53
C HIS A 211 -9.65 3.58 -7.18
N GLY A 212 -10.73 3.81 -6.43
CA GLY A 212 -11.85 4.66 -6.82
C GLY A 212 -13.08 3.86 -7.26
N ASN A 213 -14.17 4.58 -7.47
CA ASN A 213 -15.43 4.06 -7.97
C ASN A 213 -15.78 4.78 -9.30
N GLY A 214 -16.48 5.91 -9.26
CA GLY A 214 -16.78 6.72 -10.45
C GLY A 214 -15.52 7.22 -11.16
N SER A 215 -14.49 7.60 -10.44
CA SER A 215 -13.21 8.06 -10.97
C SER A 215 -12.42 7.02 -11.75
N THR A 216 -12.81 5.74 -11.68
CA THR A 216 -12.24 4.69 -12.54
C THR A 216 -12.66 4.84 -14.02
N ALA A 217 -13.58 5.74 -14.35
CA ALA A 217 -13.90 6.10 -15.73
C ALA A 217 -12.88 7.07 -16.36
N CYS A 218 -12.03 7.74 -15.55
CA CYS A 218 -11.00 8.65 -16.04
C CYS A 218 -9.92 7.93 -16.87
N PRO A 219 -9.31 8.58 -17.88
CA PRO A 219 -8.23 7.98 -18.66
C PRO A 219 -7.01 7.57 -17.80
N GLN A 220 -6.66 8.41 -16.82
CA GLN A 220 -5.66 8.09 -15.81
C GLN A 220 -6.36 7.40 -14.65
N ARG A 221 -5.83 6.28 -14.17
CA ARG A 221 -6.42 5.48 -13.07
C ARG A 221 -5.71 5.76 -11.75
N SER A 222 -6.49 5.90 -10.69
CA SER A 222 -5.92 5.90 -9.34
C SER A 222 -5.48 4.49 -8.94
N LEU A 223 -4.38 4.42 -8.21
CA LEU A 223 -3.84 3.18 -7.68
C LEU A 223 -3.70 3.27 -6.17
N LYS A 224 -3.97 2.18 -5.49
CA LYS A 224 -3.72 2.02 -4.06
C LYS A 224 -2.55 1.08 -3.88
N LEU A 225 -1.61 1.49 -3.06
CA LEU A 225 -0.38 0.77 -2.76
C LEU A 225 -0.44 0.31 -1.31
N LYS A 226 -0.38 -1.00 -1.08
CA LYS A 226 -0.52 -1.63 0.25
C LYS A 226 0.68 -2.47 0.60
N THR A 227 1.18 -2.32 1.81
CA THR A 227 2.16 -3.26 2.35
C THR A 227 1.44 -4.53 2.78
N LEU A 228 1.79 -5.65 2.18
CA LEU A 228 1.15 -6.94 2.38
C LEU A 228 2.19 -8.05 2.55
N GLU A 229 2.06 -8.84 3.61
CA GLU A 229 2.97 -9.95 3.91
C GLU A 229 3.09 -10.95 2.77
N GLN A 230 1.99 -11.20 2.06
CA GLN A 230 1.97 -12.12 0.91
C GLN A 230 2.88 -11.69 -0.25
N PHE A 231 3.38 -10.45 -0.23
CA PHE A 231 4.31 -9.90 -1.22
C PHE A 231 5.68 -9.56 -0.63
N ASP A 232 6.00 -10.09 0.56
CA ASP A 232 7.24 -9.75 1.31
C ASP A 232 7.38 -8.23 1.50
N SER A 233 6.26 -7.58 1.86
CA SER A 233 6.18 -6.12 1.96
C SER A 233 6.07 -5.69 3.41
N ASP A 234 7.08 -4.95 3.86
CA ASP A 234 7.07 -4.28 5.16
C ASP A 234 6.48 -2.88 5.06
N ASN A 235 6.13 -2.30 6.21
CA ASN A 235 5.70 -0.90 6.28
C ASN A 235 6.72 0.03 5.63
N ILE A 236 6.22 1.08 4.96
CA ILE A 236 7.08 2.13 4.46
C ILE A 236 7.58 2.93 5.65
N THR A 237 8.90 2.89 5.88
CA THR A 237 9.56 3.56 7.02
C THR A 237 10.16 4.92 6.68
N TYR A 238 9.94 5.39 5.46
CA TYR A 238 10.34 6.71 5.00
C TYR A 238 9.22 7.74 5.24
N PRO A 239 9.51 8.92 5.82
CA PRO A 239 8.52 9.99 6.00
C PRO A 239 8.22 10.65 4.66
N ILE A 240 7.21 10.15 3.96
CA ILE A 240 6.85 10.62 2.60
C ILE A 240 6.33 12.05 2.64
N PHE A 241 5.53 12.39 3.66
CA PHE A 241 4.89 13.69 3.78
C PHE A 241 5.71 14.62 4.68
N GLU A 242 6.22 15.72 4.12
CA GLU A 242 7.10 16.66 4.85
C GLU A 242 6.40 17.33 6.03
N THR A 243 5.10 17.59 5.92
CA THR A 243 4.28 18.24 6.94
C THR A 243 3.86 17.32 8.08
N ALA A 244 3.87 16.02 7.84
CA ALA A 244 3.56 15.00 8.83
C ALA A 244 4.58 13.86 8.74
N PRO A 245 5.76 14.01 9.35
CA PRO A 245 6.89 13.10 9.17
C PRO A 245 6.77 11.81 9.99
N TYR A 246 5.61 11.16 9.98
CA TYR A 246 5.44 9.84 10.55
C TYR A 246 5.99 8.77 9.60
N ILE A 247 6.31 7.64 10.18
CA ILE A 247 6.80 6.43 9.51
C ILE A 247 5.83 5.28 9.82
N ASN A 248 6.06 4.11 9.25
CA ASN A 248 5.17 2.94 9.35
C ASN A 248 3.86 3.11 8.56
N ILE A 249 3.99 3.56 7.32
CA ILE A 249 2.88 3.74 6.41
C ILE A 249 2.52 2.39 5.79
N ASN A 250 1.27 1.95 5.98
CA ASN A 250 0.77 0.67 5.47
C ASN A 250 0.10 0.80 4.11
N GLU A 251 -0.48 1.96 3.85
CA GLU A 251 -1.24 2.21 2.62
C GLU A 251 -1.05 3.66 2.16
N ILE A 252 -0.87 3.85 0.87
CA ILE A 252 -0.88 5.16 0.20
C ILE A 252 -1.71 5.08 -1.07
N VAL A 253 -2.28 6.21 -1.48
CA VAL A 253 -3.11 6.28 -2.68
C VAL A 253 -2.49 7.25 -3.69
N LEU A 254 -2.26 6.78 -4.91
CA LEU A 254 -1.94 7.61 -6.06
C LEU A 254 -3.25 8.02 -6.74
N ARG A 255 -3.73 9.22 -6.46
CA ARG A 255 -5.00 9.73 -7.00
C ARG A 255 -4.83 10.42 -8.34
N ASN A 256 -5.80 10.18 -9.21
CA ASN A 256 -5.94 10.82 -10.53
C ASN A 256 -6.77 12.11 -10.48
N ALA A 257 -6.91 12.71 -9.30
CA ALA A 257 -7.80 13.83 -8.98
C ALA A 257 -9.32 13.52 -9.02
N GLY A 258 -9.71 12.26 -9.05
CA GLY A 258 -11.12 11.85 -8.94
C GLY A 258 -12.01 12.42 -10.04
N ASN A 259 -13.14 13.04 -9.67
CA ASN A 259 -14.06 13.66 -10.61
C ASN A 259 -13.48 14.90 -11.33
N ASP A 260 -12.40 15.47 -10.81
CA ASP A 260 -11.66 16.61 -11.38
C ASP A 260 -10.61 16.21 -12.44
N CYS A 261 -10.51 14.92 -12.78
CA CYS A 261 -9.43 14.33 -13.58
C CYS A 261 -9.27 14.91 -15.01
N LEU A 262 -10.28 15.53 -15.56
CA LEU A 262 -10.25 16.17 -16.89
C LEU A 262 -10.30 17.70 -16.83
N LEU A 263 -10.27 18.29 -15.63
CA LEU A 263 -10.45 19.73 -15.42
C LEU A 263 -9.21 20.33 -14.73
N ALA A 264 -9.37 20.81 -13.49
CA ALA A 264 -8.30 21.49 -12.76
C ALA A 264 -7.24 20.53 -12.20
N HIS A 265 -7.61 19.29 -11.89
CA HIS A 265 -6.75 18.25 -11.34
C HIS A 265 -6.20 18.56 -9.92
N LEU A 266 -6.74 19.57 -9.22
CA LEU A 266 -6.17 20.10 -8.00
C LEU A 266 -7.19 20.32 -6.86
N ARG A 267 -8.52 20.20 -7.12
CA ARG A 267 -9.56 20.60 -6.15
C ARG A 267 -9.39 19.93 -4.79
N ASP A 268 -9.33 18.60 -4.77
CA ASP A 268 -9.16 17.86 -3.52
C ASP A 268 -7.88 18.28 -2.78
N ASN A 269 -6.75 18.36 -3.48
CA ASN A 269 -5.48 18.74 -2.88
C ASN A 269 -5.49 20.16 -2.26
N ILE A 270 -6.14 21.10 -2.92
CA ILE A 270 -6.27 22.47 -2.39
C ILE A 270 -7.07 22.44 -1.10
N ASN A 271 -8.17 21.67 -1.07
CA ASN A 271 -9.00 21.57 0.13
C ASN A 271 -8.27 20.90 1.29
N GLN A 272 -7.50 19.84 1.02
CA GLN A 272 -6.65 19.21 2.03
C GLN A 272 -5.62 20.22 2.59
N GLN A 273 -4.95 21.00 1.74
CA GLN A 273 -4.00 22.02 2.19
C GLN A 273 -4.67 23.19 2.95
N LEU A 274 -5.91 23.56 2.61
CA LEU A 274 -6.65 24.54 3.38
C LEU A 274 -6.95 24.07 4.80
N ALA A 275 -7.03 22.76 5.01
CA ALA A 275 -7.24 22.17 6.33
C ALA A 275 -5.99 22.17 7.23
N ASP A 276 -4.77 22.38 6.70
CA ASP A 276 -3.49 22.32 7.44
C ASP A 276 -3.46 23.17 8.73
N ASN A 277 -4.17 24.30 8.76
CA ASN A 277 -4.19 25.22 9.91
C ASN A 277 -5.51 25.19 10.69
N THR A 278 -6.27 24.11 10.57
CA THR A 278 -7.55 23.89 11.24
C THR A 278 -7.44 22.75 12.26
N PHE A 279 -8.52 22.49 12.97
CA PHE A 279 -8.65 21.32 13.85
C PHE A 279 -9.27 20.10 13.13
N CYS A 280 -9.59 20.23 11.85
CA CYS A 280 -10.15 19.15 11.05
C CYS A 280 -9.06 18.14 10.70
N ASP A 281 -9.32 16.86 10.95
CA ASP A 281 -8.47 15.78 10.46
C ASP A 281 -8.59 15.72 8.92
N HIS A 282 -7.44 15.64 8.24
CA HIS A 282 -7.37 15.69 6.79
C HIS A 282 -6.18 14.88 6.27
N GLN A 283 -6.21 14.55 4.97
CA GLN A 283 -5.15 13.77 4.34
C GLN A 283 -3.93 14.64 4.03
N GLN A 284 -2.75 14.11 4.31
CA GLN A 284 -1.52 14.65 3.73
C GLN A 284 -1.48 14.34 2.23
N THR A 285 -1.06 15.29 1.43
CA THR A 285 -1.02 15.15 -0.02
C THR A 285 0.28 15.67 -0.61
N GLN A 286 0.75 15.01 -1.68
CA GLN A 286 1.95 15.44 -2.41
C GLN A 286 1.81 15.14 -3.90
N ALA A 287 2.10 16.13 -4.77
CA ALA A 287 2.19 15.89 -6.19
C ALA A 287 3.44 15.07 -6.52
N VAL A 288 3.29 14.05 -7.36
CA VAL A 288 4.37 13.14 -7.78
C VAL A 288 4.26 12.81 -9.26
N ILE A 289 5.39 12.48 -9.87
CA ILE A 289 5.43 11.85 -11.19
C ILE A 289 5.34 10.34 -11.02
N VAL A 290 4.52 9.67 -11.82
CA VAL A 290 4.38 8.22 -11.78
C VAL A 290 4.90 7.57 -13.05
N TYR A 291 5.73 6.55 -12.86
CA TYR A 291 6.15 5.62 -13.90
C TYR A 291 5.64 4.21 -13.56
N VAL A 292 5.15 3.50 -14.57
CA VAL A 292 4.81 2.08 -14.45
C VAL A 292 5.58 1.31 -15.52
N ASN A 293 6.36 0.33 -15.10
CA ASN A 293 7.21 -0.48 -15.97
C ASN A 293 8.09 0.37 -16.91
N GLY A 294 8.67 1.47 -16.38
CA GLY A 294 9.48 2.41 -17.14
C GLY A 294 8.70 3.40 -18.02
N SER A 295 7.38 3.26 -18.13
CA SER A 295 6.54 4.17 -18.91
C SER A 295 5.97 5.29 -18.04
N TYR A 296 6.11 6.54 -18.47
CA TYR A 296 5.51 7.71 -17.85
C TYR A 296 3.97 7.61 -17.84
N LYS A 297 3.35 7.87 -16.70
CA LYS A 297 1.88 7.81 -16.50
C LYS A 297 1.25 9.15 -16.14
N GLY A 298 2.04 10.18 -15.92
CA GLY A 298 1.55 11.53 -15.63
C GLY A 298 1.88 11.98 -14.21
N VAL A 299 1.30 13.14 -13.87
CA VAL A 299 1.27 13.67 -12.51
C VAL A 299 0.13 12.99 -11.76
N TYR A 300 0.42 12.51 -10.57
CA TYR A 300 -0.55 12.01 -9.61
C TYR A 300 -0.45 12.81 -8.33
N HIS A 301 -1.47 12.69 -7.50
CA HIS A 301 -1.42 13.15 -6.14
C HIS A 301 -1.32 11.94 -5.22
N LEU A 302 -0.20 11.85 -4.52
CA LEU A 302 0.00 10.86 -3.49
C LEU A 302 -0.75 11.34 -2.25
N HIS A 303 -1.69 10.53 -1.78
CA HIS A 303 -2.51 10.80 -0.61
C HIS A 303 -2.22 9.81 0.50
N GLU A 304 -2.25 10.32 1.72
CA GLU A 304 -2.33 9.50 2.92
C GLU A 304 -3.63 8.69 2.94
N ALA A 305 -3.58 7.46 3.40
CA ALA A 305 -4.78 6.68 3.64
C ALA A 305 -5.49 7.16 4.91
N LEU A 306 -6.82 7.31 4.84
CA LEU A 306 -7.66 7.53 6.02
C LEU A 306 -8.15 6.16 6.52
N ASP A 307 -7.24 5.34 6.99
CA ASP A 307 -7.49 4.01 7.53
C ASP A 307 -7.42 3.99 9.07
N GLU A 308 -7.38 2.82 9.66
CA GLU A 308 -7.25 2.64 11.11
C GLU A 308 -5.90 3.11 11.66
N TYR A 309 -4.88 3.26 10.83
CA TYR A 309 -3.56 3.77 11.23
C TYR A 309 -3.47 5.29 11.23
N PHE A 310 -4.38 6.00 10.58
CA PHE A 310 -4.40 7.46 10.61
C PHE A 310 -4.48 8.02 12.05
N PRO A 311 -5.42 7.57 12.93
CA PRO A 311 -5.43 8.02 14.31
C PRO A 311 -4.22 7.58 15.13
N GLU A 312 -3.57 6.48 14.77
CA GLU A 312 -2.31 6.06 15.40
C GLU A 312 -1.18 7.04 15.06
N ASN A 313 -1.05 7.40 13.80
CA ASN A 313 0.00 8.29 13.29
C ASN A 313 -0.16 9.74 13.76
N HIS A 314 -1.40 10.26 13.80
CA HIS A 314 -1.67 11.67 14.07
C HIS A 314 -2.04 11.95 15.53
N HIS A 315 -2.67 10.99 16.21
CA HIS A 315 -3.23 11.18 17.55
C HIS A 315 -2.69 10.21 18.59
N ASN A 316 -1.78 9.29 18.20
CA ASN A 316 -1.22 8.26 19.06
C ASN A 316 -2.30 7.36 19.70
N ILE A 317 -3.33 7.02 18.92
CA ILE A 317 -4.41 6.11 19.29
C ILE A 317 -4.17 4.78 18.58
N ALA A 318 -3.94 3.71 19.36
CA ALA A 318 -3.68 2.37 18.79
C ALA A 318 -4.82 1.92 17.85
N HIS A 319 -4.47 1.42 16.68
CA HIS A 319 -5.41 1.03 15.61
C HIS A 319 -6.41 -0.07 16.03
N ASP A 320 -6.07 -0.89 17.03
CA ASP A 320 -6.97 -1.91 17.60
C ASP A 320 -7.95 -1.34 18.64
N ASN A 321 -7.73 -0.10 19.13
CA ASN A 321 -8.59 0.61 20.08
C ASN A 321 -9.39 1.72 19.42
N LEU A 322 -9.98 1.45 18.27
CA LEU A 322 -10.59 2.43 17.40
C LEU A 322 -12.01 2.02 16.97
N ASN A 323 -12.90 3.00 16.86
CA ASN A 323 -14.08 2.95 16.00
C ASN A 323 -13.83 3.88 14.81
N LEU A 324 -13.85 3.34 13.60
CA LEU A 324 -13.71 4.07 12.34
C LEU A 324 -14.94 3.83 11.49
N LEU A 325 -15.69 4.87 11.23
CA LEU A 325 -16.96 4.79 10.51
C LEU A 325 -16.86 5.55 9.19
N ARG A 326 -17.54 5.05 8.18
CA ARG A 326 -17.67 5.70 6.88
C ARG A 326 -19.11 5.67 6.40
N ASN A 327 -19.56 6.78 5.83
CA ASN A 327 -20.76 6.82 5.01
C ASN A 327 -20.40 6.34 3.60
N ASN A 328 -21.19 5.41 3.07
CA ASN A 328 -21.03 4.92 1.71
C ASN A 328 -22.40 4.96 1.03
N TRP A 329 -22.49 5.57 -0.10
CA TRP A 329 -23.73 5.73 -0.84
C TRP A 329 -24.35 4.41 -1.34
N THR A 330 -23.63 3.31 -1.25
CA THR A 330 -24.18 1.97 -1.45
C THR A 330 -25.00 1.45 -0.26
N VAL A 331 -24.92 2.15 0.90
CA VAL A 331 -25.71 1.84 2.07
C VAL A 331 -26.98 2.69 2.01
N THR A 332 -28.13 2.05 1.82
CA THR A 332 -29.43 2.74 1.78
C THR A 332 -29.67 3.54 3.06
N ASP A 333 -30.17 4.78 2.91
CA ASP A 333 -30.61 5.65 4.00
C ASP A 333 -29.51 6.36 4.83
N GLY A 334 -28.33 6.61 4.29
CA GLY A 334 -27.29 7.39 4.99
C GLY A 334 -26.72 6.66 6.22
N GLN A 335 -26.81 5.35 6.26
CA GLN A 335 -26.23 4.56 7.32
C GLN A 335 -24.71 4.57 7.22
N LEU A 336 -24.05 4.57 8.39
CA LEU A 336 -22.61 4.44 8.51
C LEU A 336 -22.23 2.96 8.59
N ASP A 337 -21.12 2.62 7.92
CA ASP A 337 -20.45 1.34 8.05
C ASP A 337 -19.27 1.45 9.00
N ALA A 338 -19.10 0.46 9.89
CA ALA A 338 -17.90 0.34 10.70
C ALA A 338 -16.78 -0.32 9.86
N GLN A 339 -15.76 0.46 9.52
CA GLN A 339 -14.54 -0.06 8.89
C GLN A 339 -13.61 -0.70 9.92
N ALA A 340 -13.62 -0.17 11.16
CA ALA A 340 -13.03 -0.78 12.33
C ALA A 340 -13.92 -0.54 13.55
N GLY A 341 -13.88 -1.44 14.53
CA GLY A 341 -14.70 -1.35 15.74
C GLY A 341 -16.17 -1.61 15.49
N ASP A 342 -17.05 -0.73 16.05
CA ASP A 342 -18.52 -0.88 15.99
C ASP A 342 -19.24 0.48 15.99
N LEU A 343 -20.56 0.45 15.80
CA LEU A 343 -21.46 1.62 15.74
C LEU A 343 -22.01 2.04 17.10
N VAL A 344 -21.82 1.27 18.16
CA VAL A 344 -22.53 1.43 19.44
C VAL A 344 -22.42 2.85 20.00
N ASN A 345 -21.21 3.38 20.08
CA ASN A 345 -20.99 4.72 20.61
C ASN A 345 -21.55 5.83 19.71
N PHE A 346 -21.55 5.62 18.39
CA PHE A 346 -22.17 6.55 17.45
C PHE A 346 -23.70 6.58 17.59
N GLU A 347 -24.32 5.41 17.68
CA GLU A 347 -25.77 5.31 17.89
C GLU A 347 -26.19 5.93 19.22
N MET A 348 -25.40 5.76 20.28
CA MET A 348 -25.63 6.42 21.56
C MET A 348 -25.59 7.96 21.42
N MET A 349 -24.59 8.50 20.74
CA MET A 349 -24.47 9.93 20.46
C MET A 349 -25.66 10.44 19.61
N HIS A 350 -25.99 9.75 18.51
CA HIS A 350 -27.09 10.10 17.63
C HIS A 350 -28.42 10.11 18.39
N ASN A 351 -28.71 9.08 19.18
CA ASN A 351 -29.91 8.97 20.01
C ASN A 351 -29.94 10.09 21.05
N PHE A 352 -28.80 10.47 21.63
CA PHE A 352 -28.74 11.57 22.57
C PHE A 352 -29.11 12.89 21.90
N PHE A 353 -28.56 13.21 20.74
CA PHE A 353 -28.87 14.44 20.00
C PHE A 353 -30.32 14.50 19.52
N THR A 354 -30.87 13.38 19.09
CA THR A 354 -32.26 13.30 18.60
C THR A 354 -33.28 13.50 19.72
N ASN A 355 -33.02 12.99 20.91
CA ASN A 355 -34.00 12.95 21.99
C ASN A 355 -33.83 14.04 23.06
N ASN A 356 -32.85 14.92 22.94
CA ASN A 356 -32.56 15.95 23.93
C ASN A 356 -32.47 17.34 23.31
N ASN A 357 -32.92 18.37 24.07
CA ASN A 357 -32.79 19.75 23.64
C ASN A 357 -31.35 20.25 23.89
N MET A 358 -30.59 20.48 22.81
CA MET A 358 -29.22 20.99 22.86
C MET A 358 -29.10 22.45 23.30
N ALA A 359 -30.19 23.21 23.36
CA ALA A 359 -30.19 24.59 23.87
C ALA A 359 -29.98 24.66 25.40
N THR A 360 -30.13 23.53 26.12
CA THR A 360 -29.84 23.51 27.58
C THR A 360 -28.34 23.35 27.81
N THR A 361 -27.80 24.11 28.77
CA THR A 361 -26.38 24.08 29.12
C THR A 361 -25.90 22.67 29.49
N THR A 362 -26.74 21.91 30.21
CA THR A 362 -26.39 20.54 30.63
C THR A 362 -26.24 19.63 29.43
N ASN A 363 -27.22 19.62 28.52
CA ASN A 363 -27.17 18.74 27.33
C ASN A 363 -26.03 19.17 26.40
N TYR A 364 -25.83 20.47 26.21
CA TYR A 364 -24.73 20.98 25.41
C TYR A 364 -23.35 20.60 25.99
N THR A 365 -23.22 20.66 27.32
CA THR A 365 -21.97 20.24 27.98
C THR A 365 -21.71 18.74 27.78
N LEU A 366 -22.76 17.91 27.84
CA LEU A 366 -22.63 16.48 27.57
C LEU A 366 -22.33 16.22 26.09
N ALA A 367 -22.98 16.92 25.18
CA ALA A 367 -22.72 16.87 23.74
C ALA A 367 -21.22 17.09 23.41
N LYS A 368 -20.57 18.07 24.06
CA LYS A 368 -19.13 18.36 23.90
C LYS A 368 -18.21 17.24 24.36
N SER A 369 -18.68 16.31 25.17
CA SER A 369 -17.92 15.11 25.53
C SER A 369 -18.06 13.97 24.52
N MET A 370 -19.05 14.06 23.62
CA MET A 370 -19.33 13.05 22.59
C MET A 370 -18.73 13.40 21.22
N ILE A 371 -18.58 14.71 20.93
CA ILE A 371 -18.04 15.19 19.66
C ILE A 371 -16.99 16.27 19.91
N ASP A 372 -15.87 16.24 19.22
CA ASP A 372 -14.92 17.35 19.21
C ASP A 372 -15.50 18.52 18.42
N ILE A 373 -15.98 19.54 19.15
CA ILE A 373 -16.67 20.68 18.56
C ILE A 373 -15.75 21.51 17.65
N LYS A 374 -14.46 21.60 17.96
CA LYS A 374 -13.53 22.38 17.14
C LYS A 374 -13.28 21.66 15.82
N ASN A 375 -12.97 20.38 15.89
CA ASN A 375 -12.81 19.55 14.71
C ASN A 375 -14.09 19.58 13.84
N TRP A 376 -15.25 19.38 14.45
CA TRP A 376 -16.53 19.36 13.74
C TRP A 376 -16.88 20.69 13.07
N VAL A 377 -16.66 21.82 13.74
CA VAL A 377 -16.93 23.15 13.17
C VAL A 377 -16.01 23.43 11.99
N ASP A 378 -14.71 23.14 12.12
CA ASP A 378 -13.76 23.34 11.03
C ASP A 378 -14.07 22.42 9.84
N TYR A 379 -14.43 21.16 10.09
CA TYR A 379 -14.90 20.24 9.07
C TYR A 379 -16.10 20.81 8.29
N LEU A 380 -17.14 21.26 8.99
CA LEU A 380 -18.31 21.88 8.37
C LEU A 380 -17.95 23.15 7.58
N CYS A 381 -17.07 23.98 8.14
CA CYS A 381 -16.64 25.20 7.45
C CYS A 381 -15.91 24.87 6.15
N LEU A 382 -15.05 23.86 6.13
CA LEU A 382 -14.33 23.44 4.93
C LEU A 382 -15.28 22.87 3.86
N GLU A 383 -16.18 21.96 4.23
CA GLU A 383 -17.15 21.36 3.32
C GLU A 383 -18.09 22.40 2.68
N VAL A 384 -18.58 23.34 3.50
CA VAL A 384 -19.44 24.44 3.02
C VAL A 384 -18.66 25.45 2.18
N TYR A 385 -17.44 25.80 2.60
CA TYR A 385 -16.60 26.77 1.89
C TYR A 385 -16.23 26.28 0.49
N CYS A 386 -15.81 25.02 0.37
CA CYS A 386 -15.49 24.45 -0.94
C CYS A 386 -16.74 24.11 -1.77
N GLY A 387 -17.93 24.10 -1.16
CA GLY A 387 -19.18 23.74 -1.83
C GLY A 387 -19.17 22.32 -2.36
N ASN A 388 -18.69 21.36 -1.53
CA ASN A 388 -18.64 19.96 -1.90
C ASN A 388 -20.06 19.42 -2.15
N GLN A 389 -20.34 18.98 -3.37
CA GLN A 389 -21.65 18.51 -3.79
C GLN A 389 -21.89 17.01 -3.51
N ASP A 390 -20.83 16.29 -3.20
CA ASP A 390 -20.88 14.85 -2.89
C ASP A 390 -20.74 14.60 -1.38
N TRP A 391 -21.22 15.53 -0.56
CA TRP A 391 -21.11 15.49 0.89
C TRP A 391 -22.47 15.36 1.57
N LEU A 392 -22.47 14.90 2.81
CA LEU A 392 -23.52 14.45 3.72
C LEU A 392 -24.06 13.06 3.40
N THR A 393 -24.41 12.74 2.16
CA THR A 393 -24.92 11.43 1.78
C THR A 393 -23.81 10.46 1.35
N ASN A 394 -22.63 10.99 1.07
CA ASN A 394 -21.41 10.28 0.68
C ASN A 394 -20.20 10.98 1.28
N ASN A 395 -19.01 10.36 1.19
CA ASN A 395 -17.71 10.94 1.54
C ASN A 395 -17.61 11.52 2.96
N MET A 396 -18.33 10.94 3.92
CA MET A 396 -18.18 11.27 5.34
C MET A 396 -17.44 10.15 6.06
N LYS A 397 -16.40 10.51 6.79
CA LYS A 397 -15.61 9.60 7.61
C LYS A 397 -15.35 10.19 8.98
N LEU A 398 -15.41 9.36 10.01
CA LEU A 398 -15.19 9.79 11.38
C LEU A 398 -14.62 8.66 12.22
N TRP A 399 -13.87 9.05 13.26
CA TRP A 399 -13.24 8.08 14.15
C TRP A 399 -13.38 8.49 15.62
N GLN A 400 -13.21 7.50 16.51
CA GLN A 400 -13.24 7.67 17.94
C GLN A 400 -12.33 6.62 18.59
N ARG A 401 -11.54 6.98 19.61
CA ARG A 401 -10.93 5.98 20.49
C ARG A 401 -12.04 5.20 21.20
N LYS A 402 -11.96 3.84 21.15
CA LYS A 402 -13.00 2.96 21.66
C LYS A 402 -13.00 2.87 23.20
N SER A 403 -11.82 2.76 23.80
CA SER A 403 -11.71 2.58 25.26
C SER A 403 -10.48 3.28 25.86
N PRO A 404 -10.65 4.20 26.85
CA PRO A 404 -11.91 4.87 27.17
C PRO A 404 -12.38 5.71 25.97
N PRO A 405 -13.68 5.86 25.74
CA PRO A 405 -14.19 6.62 24.60
C PRO A 405 -13.66 8.06 24.57
N SER A 406 -13.17 8.52 23.40
CA SER A 406 -12.89 9.93 23.14
C SER A 406 -14.13 10.62 22.53
N PRO A 407 -14.17 11.94 22.36
CA PRO A 407 -15.06 12.57 21.41
C PRO A 407 -14.86 12.01 19.99
N TRP A 408 -15.89 12.06 19.14
CA TRP A 408 -15.81 11.76 17.72
C TRP A 408 -15.09 12.89 16.98
N HIS A 409 -14.22 12.51 16.02
CA HIS A 409 -13.50 13.37 15.10
C HIS A 409 -13.95 13.11 13.68
N TYR A 410 -14.22 14.13 12.91
CA TYR A 410 -14.54 14.07 11.49
C TYR A 410 -13.28 14.26 10.66
N MET A 411 -13.22 13.58 9.53
CA MET A 411 -12.07 13.57 8.63
C MET A 411 -12.49 14.12 7.26
N LEU A 412 -11.77 15.13 6.77
CA LEU A 412 -11.98 15.68 5.43
C LEU A 412 -11.47 14.67 4.39
N MET A 413 -12.34 14.27 3.48
CA MET A 413 -11.99 13.31 2.42
C MET A 413 -12.74 13.58 1.13
N ASP A 414 -12.11 13.24 0.00
CA ASP A 414 -12.73 13.17 -1.33
C ASP A 414 -13.54 14.43 -1.71
N THR A 415 -12.88 15.58 -1.63
CA THR A 415 -13.50 16.90 -1.89
C THR A 415 -13.31 17.33 -3.36
N ASP A 416 -13.13 16.40 -4.26
CA ASP A 416 -12.89 16.65 -5.67
C ASP A 416 -14.11 17.22 -6.41
N TRP A 417 -15.31 16.97 -5.87
CA TRP A 417 -16.58 17.51 -6.42
C TRP A 417 -16.95 18.86 -5.78
N SER A 418 -16.00 19.77 -5.78
CA SER A 418 -16.12 21.09 -5.16
C SER A 418 -16.02 22.23 -6.18
N TYR A 419 -16.23 23.48 -5.72
CA TYR A 419 -16.12 24.71 -6.51
C TYR A 419 -16.95 24.70 -7.80
N GLY A 420 -18.18 24.16 -7.73
CA GLY A 420 -19.10 24.14 -8.86
C GLY A 420 -18.70 23.18 -9.98
N LEU A 421 -18.03 22.07 -9.65
CA LEU A 421 -17.72 21.01 -10.58
C LEU A 421 -18.95 20.60 -11.35
N ASN A 422 -19.43 20.59 -12.32
CA ASN A 422 -20.71 20.27 -13.00
C ASN A 422 -21.83 21.30 -12.78
N SER A 423 -21.58 22.46 -12.17
CA SER A 423 -22.56 23.51 -12.18
C SER A 423 -22.47 24.30 -13.49
N ASP A 424 -23.61 24.60 -14.10
CA ASP A 424 -23.67 25.58 -15.17
C ASP A 424 -23.18 26.94 -14.64
N ALA A 425 -22.44 27.68 -15.48
CA ALA A 425 -21.85 28.98 -15.10
C ALA A 425 -22.88 30.03 -14.61
N ASN A 426 -24.14 29.68 -14.49
CA ASN A 426 -25.28 30.52 -14.09
C ASN A 426 -26.03 29.99 -12.84
N SER A 427 -25.50 28.96 -12.11
CA SER A 427 -26.10 28.47 -10.86
C SER A 427 -25.48 29.09 -9.64
#